data_5de280235bd51502e50dfcbf58941478
#
_entry.id   5de280235bd51502e50dfcbf58941478
#
_cell.length_a   1.000
_cell.length_b   1.000
_cell.length_c   1.000
_cell.angle_alpha   90.00
_cell.angle_beta   90.00
_cell.angle_gamma   90.00
#
_symmetry.space_group_name_H-M   'P 1'
#
loop_
_entity.id
_entity.type
_entity.pdbx_description
1 polymer ?
#
loop_
_entity_poly.entity_id
_entity_poly.type
_entity_poly.pdbx_seq_one_letter_code
_entity_poly.pdbx_strand_id
1 'polypeptide(L)'
;LMDEGAVYAGKCWEYKEKDGRRGRFVITDGDSELTVRIGKCRNGRAEIRIGGEKAVKCSRIDGKCLPAYPVADDRSGLKNNGYAVGDSVTVTGWLRETVRNRHPKTREMRVIWNDLFDDEQRTETFAVDSLGRFRFTMPVYNTQNAFLSSGDVFMDMVLEPGETYFLLLDMDT
;
A
#
# COMPACT_ATOMS: atom_id res chain seq x y z
N LEU A 1 4.05 6.67 -7.52
CA LEU A 1 5.49 6.60 -7.72
C LEU A 1 6.20 7.23 -6.53
N MET A 2 7.24 6.61 -6.06
CA MET A 2 8.09 7.03 -4.95
C MET A 2 9.53 7.12 -5.43
N ASP A 3 10.45 7.59 -4.60
CA ASP A 3 11.87 7.70 -5.00
C ASP A 3 12.51 6.34 -5.27
N GLU A 4 12.11 5.31 -4.56
CA GLU A 4 12.68 3.96 -4.61
C GLU A 4 11.94 3.01 -5.56
N GLY A 5 10.71 3.33 -5.95
CA GLY A 5 9.90 2.45 -6.79
C GLY A 5 8.47 2.96 -6.99
N ALA A 6 7.57 2.03 -7.21
CA ALA A 6 6.16 2.31 -7.41
C ALA A 6 5.28 1.30 -6.69
N VAL A 7 4.06 1.70 -6.37
CA VAL A 7 2.98 0.79 -5.99
C VAL A 7 1.90 0.88 -7.05
N TYR A 8 1.51 -0.25 -7.57
CA TYR A 8 0.48 -0.36 -8.58
C TYR A 8 -0.21 -1.73 -8.51
N ALA A 9 -1.53 -1.74 -8.63
CA ALA A 9 -2.36 -2.96 -8.56
C ALA A 9 -2.06 -3.83 -7.31
N GLY A 10 -1.89 -3.20 -6.14
CA GLY A 10 -1.62 -3.90 -4.87
C GLY A 10 -0.26 -4.60 -4.78
N LYS A 11 0.71 -4.21 -5.63
CA LYS A 11 2.07 -4.74 -5.62
C LYS A 11 3.10 -3.62 -5.54
N CYS A 12 4.27 -3.93 -4.97
CA CYS A 12 5.46 -3.08 -5.03
C CYS A 12 6.25 -3.40 -6.31
N TRP A 13 6.68 -2.34 -6.99
CA TRP A 13 7.43 -2.39 -8.24
C TRP A 13 8.74 -1.64 -8.08
N GLU A 14 9.82 -2.20 -8.55
CA GLU A 14 11.13 -1.56 -8.58
C GLU A 14 11.35 -0.80 -9.87
N TYR A 15 12.20 0.24 -9.86
CA TYR A 15 12.63 0.87 -11.08
C TYR A 15 13.73 0.04 -11.77
N LYS A 16 13.45 -0.40 -12.99
CA LYS A 16 14.45 -0.92 -13.91
C LYS A 16 15.10 0.21 -14.72
N GLU A 17 14.30 1.21 -15.12
CA GLU A 17 14.75 2.44 -15.78
C GLU A 17 14.03 3.65 -15.18
N LYS A 18 14.75 4.74 -14.97
CA LYS A 18 14.22 5.98 -14.42
C LYS A 18 14.70 7.18 -15.24
N ASP A 19 13.90 7.66 -16.19
CA ASP A 19 14.12 8.91 -16.92
C ASP A 19 13.12 9.98 -16.50
N GLY A 20 13.41 10.64 -15.38
CA GLY A 20 12.56 11.69 -14.83
C GLY A 20 12.43 12.93 -15.75
N ARG A 21 13.43 13.20 -16.61
CA ARG A 21 13.38 14.34 -17.54
C ARG A 21 12.33 14.14 -18.63
N ARG A 22 12.18 12.90 -19.08
CA ARG A 22 11.18 12.52 -20.10
C ARG A 22 9.89 12.00 -19.48
N GLY A 23 9.81 11.88 -18.16
CA GLY A 23 8.67 11.32 -17.46
C GLY A 23 8.41 9.85 -17.84
N ARG A 24 9.47 9.09 -18.17
CA ARG A 24 9.37 7.68 -18.52
C ARG A 24 10.08 6.83 -17.47
N PHE A 25 9.38 5.83 -17.00
CA PHE A 25 9.90 4.87 -16.02
C PHE A 25 9.55 3.47 -16.51
N VAL A 26 10.45 2.52 -16.32
CA VAL A 26 10.18 1.10 -16.46
C VAL A 26 10.23 0.51 -15.07
N ILE A 27 9.16 -0.15 -14.67
CA ILE A 27 9.02 -0.77 -13.36
C ILE A 27 8.84 -2.28 -13.52
N THR A 28 9.33 -3.04 -12.55
CA THR A 28 9.23 -4.51 -12.53
C THR A 28 8.83 -5.01 -11.14
N ASP A 29 8.05 -6.08 -11.09
CA ASP A 29 7.75 -6.84 -9.87
C ASP A 29 8.57 -8.14 -9.79
N GLY A 30 9.56 -8.30 -10.68
CA GLY A 30 10.39 -9.49 -10.83
C GLY A 30 9.94 -10.38 -11.98
N ASP A 31 8.65 -10.56 -12.18
CA ASP A 31 8.07 -11.42 -13.21
C ASP A 31 7.58 -10.63 -14.43
N SER A 32 7.15 -9.41 -14.22
CA SER A 32 6.54 -8.55 -15.23
C SER A 32 7.21 -7.18 -15.29
N GLU A 33 7.12 -6.55 -16.46
CA GLU A 33 7.60 -5.18 -16.67
C GLU A 33 6.49 -4.28 -17.18
N LEU A 34 6.41 -3.07 -16.65
CA LEU A 34 5.46 -2.05 -17.10
C LEU A 34 6.18 -0.73 -17.39
N THR A 35 5.76 -0.09 -18.47
CA THR A 35 6.21 1.28 -18.75
C THR A 35 5.22 2.27 -18.16
N VAL A 36 5.70 3.18 -17.32
CA VAL A 36 4.95 4.31 -16.78
C VAL A 36 5.36 5.58 -17.50
N ARG A 37 4.40 6.32 -17.99
CA ARG A 37 4.63 7.64 -18.63
C ARG A 37 3.88 8.70 -17.85
N ILE A 38 4.59 9.76 -17.45
CA ILE A 38 4.03 10.91 -16.74
C ILE A 38 4.07 12.09 -17.70
N GLY A 39 2.90 12.65 -17.96
CA GLY A 39 2.75 13.88 -18.73
C GLY A 39 3.29 15.11 -17.99
N LYS A 40 3.27 16.27 -18.65
CA LYS A 40 3.70 17.52 -18.00
C LYS A 40 2.84 17.83 -16.78
N CYS A 41 3.50 18.02 -15.66
CA CYS A 41 2.83 18.45 -14.42
C CYS A 41 2.45 19.93 -14.55
N ARG A 42 1.16 20.25 -14.35
CA ARG A 42 0.64 21.62 -14.30
C ARG A 42 -0.24 21.75 -13.06
N ASN A 43 0.01 22.77 -12.26
CA ASN A 43 -0.75 23.01 -11.01
C ASN A 43 -0.85 21.76 -10.11
N GLY A 44 0.26 21.01 -9.96
CA GLY A 44 0.29 19.79 -9.15
C GLY A 44 -0.47 18.60 -9.74
N ARG A 45 -0.92 18.67 -11.01
CA ARG A 45 -1.64 17.59 -11.70
C ARG A 45 -0.88 17.13 -12.94
N ALA A 46 -0.86 15.82 -13.17
CA ALA A 46 -0.29 15.20 -14.36
C ALA A 46 -1.16 14.05 -14.83
N GLU A 47 -1.06 13.73 -16.11
CA GLU A 47 -1.62 12.49 -16.64
C GLU A 47 -0.59 11.38 -16.53
N ILE A 48 -0.99 10.25 -15.96
CA ILE A 48 -0.14 9.06 -15.83
C ILE A 48 -0.75 7.95 -16.68
N ARG A 49 0.08 7.32 -17.49
CA ARG A 49 -0.26 6.12 -18.24
C ARG A 49 0.64 4.98 -17.82
N ILE A 50 0.04 3.83 -17.55
CA ILE A 50 0.75 2.62 -17.11
C ILE A 50 0.47 1.52 -18.15
N GLY A 51 1.54 0.98 -18.73
CA GLY A 51 1.42 -0.02 -19.78
C GLY A 51 0.58 0.47 -20.97
N GLY A 52 -0.37 -0.35 -21.38
CA GLY A 52 -1.35 -0.06 -22.44
C GLY A 52 -2.64 0.60 -21.97
N GLU A 53 -2.77 0.93 -20.69
CA GLU A 53 -4.01 1.45 -20.10
C GLU A 53 -4.28 2.91 -20.51
N LYS A 54 -5.52 3.35 -20.30
CA LYS A 54 -5.91 4.75 -20.50
C LYS A 54 -5.18 5.64 -19.50
N ALA A 55 -4.77 6.83 -19.94
CA ALA A 55 -4.15 7.80 -19.04
C ALA A 55 -5.13 8.26 -17.95
N VAL A 56 -4.66 8.32 -16.71
CA VAL A 56 -5.40 8.77 -15.53
C VAL A 56 -4.85 10.11 -15.08
N LYS A 57 -5.73 11.05 -14.73
CA LYS A 57 -5.34 12.31 -14.12
C LYS A 57 -5.01 12.11 -12.65
N CYS A 58 -3.79 12.39 -12.28
CA CYS A 58 -3.29 12.24 -10.92
C CYS A 58 -2.85 13.59 -10.35
N SER A 59 -2.99 13.76 -9.05
CA SER A 59 -2.42 14.88 -8.31
C SER A 59 -1.11 14.47 -7.65
N ARG A 60 -0.14 15.39 -7.63
CA ARG A 60 1.08 15.20 -6.84
C ARG A 60 0.70 15.33 -5.37
N ILE A 61 1.11 14.33 -4.59
CA ILE A 61 1.07 14.40 -3.13
C ILE A 61 2.49 14.80 -2.70
N ASP A 62 2.61 15.91 -2.01
CA ASP A 62 3.80 16.25 -1.26
C ASP A 62 3.39 16.46 0.20
N GLY A 63 4.32 16.38 1.14
CA GLY A 63 4.01 16.48 2.56
C GLY A 63 3.38 17.81 3.00
N LYS A 64 3.21 18.77 2.08
CA LYS A 64 2.59 20.08 2.30
C LYS A 64 1.20 20.21 1.70
N CYS A 65 0.86 19.39 0.75
CA CYS A 65 -0.42 19.43 0.03
C CYS A 65 -1.01 18.02 -0.03
N LEU A 66 -1.77 17.66 0.99
CA LEU A 66 -2.65 16.51 0.89
C LEU A 66 -3.77 16.85 -0.13
N PRO A 67 -4.12 15.94 -1.04
CA PRO A 67 -5.26 16.15 -1.91
C PRO A 67 -6.49 16.39 -1.04
N ALA A 68 -7.32 17.36 -1.41
CA ALA A 68 -8.65 17.44 -0.83
C ALA A 68 -9.35 16.13 -1.20
N TYR A 69 -9.46 15.23 -0.27
CA TYR A 69 -10.33 14.07 -0.43
C TYR A 69 -11.74 14.61 -0.62
N PRO A 70 -12.48 14.18 -1.64
CA PRO A 70 -13.90 14.45 -1.67
C PRO A 70 -14.46 13.85 -0.38
N VAL A 71 -14.82 14.71 0.55
CA VAL A 71 -15.65 14.29 1.68
C VAL A 71 -16.95 13.88 1.01
N ALA A 72 -17.17 12.59 0.87
CA ALA A 72 -18.47 12.10 0.50
C ALA A 72 -19.41 12.48 1.65
N ASP A 73 -20.09 13.61 1.49
CA ASP A 73 -21.17 14.01 2.40
C ASP A 73 -22.40 13.11 2.11
N ASP A 74 -22.16 11.81 2.11
CA ASP A 74 -23.21 10.83 1.95
C ASP A 74 -23.76 10.46 3.33
N ARG A 75 -24.49 11.39 3.91
CA ARG A 75 -25.29 11.13 5.11
C ARG A 75 -26.54 10.32 4.81
N SER A 76 -26.75 9.89 3.59
CA SER A 76 -27.97 9.18 3.13
C SER A 76 -28.06 7.74 3.61
N GLY A 77 -27.23 7.33 4.54
CA GLY A 77 -27.24 6.03 5.20
C GLY A 77 -25.90 5.32 5.09
N LEU A 78 -25.66 4.43 6.03
CA LEU A 78 -24.56 3.48 5.97
C LEU A 78 -24.76 2.66 4.70
N LYS A 79 -24.01 2.97 3.64
CA LYS A 79 -23.92 2.08 2.49
C LYS A 79 -23.22 0.84 3.00
N ASN A 80 -23.93 -0.26 2.96
CA ASN A 80 -23.27 -1.55 2.96
C ASN A 80 -22.35 -1.56 1.75
N ASN A 81 -21.03 -1.57 1.97
CA ASN A 81 -20.02 -1.57 0.91
C ASN A 81 -20.09 -2.82 0.02
N GLY A 82 -21.07 -3.67 0.26
CA GLY A 82 -21.35 -4.84 -0.58
C GLY A 82 -20.33 -5.97 -0.41
N TYR A 83 -19.51 -5.93 0.62
CA TYR A 83 -18.61 -7.04 0.89
C TYR A 83 -19.39 -8.28 1.36
N ALA A 84 -18.92 -9.45 0.96
CA ALA A 84 -19.43 -10.72 1.43
C ALA A 84 -18.69 -11.17 2.69
N VAL A 85 -19.37 -11.96 3.51
CA VAL A 85 -18.73 -12.57 4.69
C VAL A 85 -17.56 -13.44 4.23
N GLY A 86 -16.37 -13.17 4.77
CA GLY A 86 -15.15 -13.88 4.42
C GLY A 86 -14.41 -13.30 3.22
N ASP A 87 -14.81 -12.13 2.71
CA ASP A 87 -13.99 -11.41 1.74
C ASP A 87 -12.60 -11.14 2.33
N SER A 88 -11.59 -11.22 1.45
CA SER A 88 -10.21 -11.07 1.88
C SER A 88 -9.77 -9.62 1.83
N VAL A 89 -9.02 -9.20 2.84
CA VAL A 89 -8.23 -7.98 2.80
C VAL A 89 -6.83 -8.30 2.29
N THR A 90 -6.28 -7.42 1.48
CA THR A 90 -4.87 -7.49 1.07
C THR A 90 -4.12 -6.30 1.63
N VAL A 91 -2.99 -6.56 2.28
CA VAL A 91 -2.07 -5.52 2.72
C VAL A 91 -0.74 -5.71 2.00
N THR A 92 -0.30 -4.67 1.33
CA THR A 92 1.01 -4.60 0.68
C THR A 92 1.81 -3.51 1.38
N GLY A 93 3.04 -3.78 1.75
CA GLY A 93 3.84 -2.80 2.44
C GLY A 93 5.29 -2.78 2.04
N TRP A 94 5.94 -1.68 2.38
CA TRP A 94 7.35 -1.44 2.14
C TRP A 94 8.00 -0.81 3.36
N LEU A 95 8.96 -1.53 3.95
CA LEU A 95 9.86 -0.99 4.97
C LEU A 95 10.99 -0.26 4.25
N ARG A 96 11.09 1.06 4.39
CA ARG A 96 12.17 1.83 3.78
C ARG A 96 13.54 1.44 4.35
N GLU A 97 14.58 1.79 3.63
CA GLU A 97 15.97 1.44 3.95
C GLU A 97 16.38 1.84 5.36
N THR A 98 15.93 2.99 5.84
CA THR A 98 16.14 3.47 7.21
C THR A 98 15.62 2.50 8.26
N VAL A 99 14.41 1.96 8.07
CA VAL A 99 13.84 0.94 8.97
C VAL A 99 14.63 -0.36 8.87
N ARG A 100 14.99 -0.80 7.68
CA ARG A 100 15.79 -2.02 7.47
C ARG A 100 17.17 -1.93 8.10
N ASN A 101 17.83 -0.78 8.00
CA ASN A 101 19.17 -0.57 8.56
C ASN A 101 19.16 -0.57 10.09
N ARG A 102 18.10 -0.06 10.71
CA ARG A 102 17.91 -0.13 12.17
C ARG A 102 17.59 -1.54 12.67
N HIS A 103 16.87 -2.31 11.83
CA HIS A 103 16.38 -3.63 12.16
C HIS A 103 16.77 -4.68 11.09
N PRO A 104 18.07 -4.96 10.91
CA PRO A 104 18.55 -5.79 9.80
C PRO A 104 18.10 -7.26 9.91
N LYS A 105 17.59 -7.68 11.06
CA LYS A 105 17.05 -9.03 11.28
C LYS A 105 15.56 -9.15 11.06
N THR A 106 14.87 -8.03 10.78
CA THR A 106 13.44 -8.02 10.52
C THR A 106 13.16 -8.66 9.17
N ARG A 107 12.69 -9.90 9.22
CA ARG A 107 12.33 -10.68 8.03
C ARG A 107 10.88 -11.14 8.06
N GLU A 108 10.14 -10.69 9.05
CA GLU A 108 8.78 -11.11 9.31
C GLU A 108 7.93 -9.93 9.74
N MET A 109 6.72 -9.90 9.22
CA MET A 109 5.65 -9.03 9.69
C MET A 109 4.62 -9.90 10.37
N ARG A 110 4.20 -9.52 11.58
CA ARG A 110 3.09 -10.17 12.30
C ARG A 110 1.86 -9.31 12.22
N VAL A 111 0.73 -9.95 11.98
CA VAL A 111 -0.59 -9.35 12.08
C VAL A 111 -1.29 -10.01 13.24
N ILE A 112 -1.80 -9.20 14.14
CA ILE A 112 -2.45 -9.62 15.38
C ILE A 112 -3.84 -9.01 15.40
N TRP A 113 -4.87 -9.81 15.60
CA TRP A 113 -6.26 -9.35 15.69
C TRP A 113 -7.06 -10.20 16.68
N ASN A 114 -8.20 -9.70 17.12
CA ASN A 114 -9.11 -10.49 17.92
C ASN A 114 -10.14 -11.14 16.99
N ASP A 115 -10.27 -12.45 17.11
CA ASP A 115 -11.33 -13.19 16.42
C ASP A 115 -12.66 -12.92 17.13
N LEU A 116 -13.65 -12.45 16.39
CA LEU A 116 -14.95 -12.07 16.96
C LEU A 116 -15.85 -13.26 17.31
N PHE A 117 -15.52 -14.46 16.83
CA PHE A 117 -16.35 -15.63 17.04
C PHE A 117 -15.99 -16.38 18.32
N ASP A 118 -14.72 -16.39 18.68
CA ASP A 118 -14.23 -17.12 19.86
C ASP A 118 -13.58 -16.21 20.91
N ASP A 119 -13.48 -14.91 20.63
CA ASP A 119 -12.84 -13.89 21.48
C ASP A 119 -11.36 -14.19 21.77
N GLU A 120 -10.74 -14.94 20.86
CA GLU A 120 -9.32 -15.27 20.96
C GLU A 120 -8.46 -14.31 20.12
N GLN A 121 -7.27 -13.98 20.62
CA GLN A 121 -6.29 -13.24 19.86
C GLN A 121 -5.60 -14.17 18.86
N ARG A 122 -5.69 -13.81 17.57
CA ARG A 122 -5.03 -14.51 16.47
C ARG A 122 -3.75 -13.78 16.09
N THR A 123 -2.78 -14.54 15.65
CA THR A 123 -1.52 -14.00 15.11
C THR A 123 -1.12 -14.79 13.87
N GLU A 124 -0.87 -14.07 12.79
CA GLU A 124 -0.24 -14.63 11.59
C GLU A 124 1.06 -13.91 11.28
N THR A 125 2.01 -14.65 10.68
CA THR A 125 3.34 -14.14 10.36
C THR A 125 3.58 -14.27 8.87
N PHE A 126 4.06 -13.18 8.27
CA PHE A 126 4.33 -13.07 6.84
C PHE A 126 5.79 -12.67 6.61
N ALA A 127 6.37 -13.17 5.52
CA ALA A 127 7.75 -12.86 5.16
C ALA A 127 7.91 -11.41 4.67
N VAL A 128 9.02 -10.79 5.06
CA VAL A 128 9.53 -9.54 4.50
C VAL A 128 10.72 -9.88 3.62
N ASP A 129 10.71 -9.45 2.36
CA ASP A 129 11.80 -9.76 1.43
C ASP A 129 13.08 -8.94 1.72
N SER A 130 14.15 -9.23 0.97
CA SER A 130 15.45 -8.56 1.13
C SER A 130 15.39 -7.05 0.83
N LEU A 131 14.38 -6.58 0.13
CA LEU A 131 14.16 -5.17 -0.20
C LEU A 131 13.21 -4.49 0.78
N GLY A 132 12.73 -5.20 1.81
CA GLY A 132 11.81 -4.68 2.81
C GLY A 132 10.35 -4.70 2.38
N ARG A 133 9.99 -5.43 1.33
CA ARG A 133 8.62 -5.52 0.84
C ARG A 133 7.91 -6.69 1.52
N PHE A 134 6.63 -6.52 1.79
CA PHE A 134 5.77 -7.60 2.27
C PHE A 134 4.39 -7.52 1.64
N ARG A 135 3.72 -8.64 1.59
CA ARG A 135 2.33 -8.76 1.19
C ARG A 135 1.69 -9.91 1.93
N PHE A 136 0.49 -9.67 2.43
CA PHE A 136 -0.36 -10.73 2.94
C PHE A 136 -1.80 -10.52 2.52
N THR A 137 -2.56 -11.61 2.51
CA THR A 137 -4.00 -11.63 2.25
C THR A 137 -4.63 -12.53 3.29
N MET A 138 -5.64 -12.05 3.99
CA MET A 138 -6.34 -12.81 5.00
C MET A 138 -7.86 -12.59 4.89
N PRO A 139 -8.69 -13.60 5.22
CA PRO A 139 -10.13 -13.39 5.28
C PRO A 139 -10.49 -12.49 6.45
N VAL A 140 -11.42 -11.57 6.21
CA VAL A 140 -11.95 -10.65 7.23
C VAL A 140 -13.47 -10.67 7.15
N TYR A 141 -14.13 -10.95 8.26
CA TYR A 141 -15.57 -11.11 8.28
C TYR A 141 -16.34 -9.80 8.48
N ASN A 142 -15.68 -8.78 9.00
CA ASN A 142 -16.20 -7.45 9.23
C ASN A 142 -15.05 -6.46 9.38
N THR A 143 -15.35 -5.18 9.41
CA THR A 143 -14.37 -4.14 9.75
C THR A 143 -13.85 -4.38 11.16
N GLN A 144 -12.54 -4.56 11.32
CA GLN A 144 -11.91 -4.85 12.60
C GLN A 144 -10.56 -4.17 12.76
N ASN A 145 -10.15 -3.98 14.00
CA ASN A 145 -8.82 -3.50 14.32
C ASN A 145 -7.80 -4.66 14.23
N ALA A 146 -6.62 -4.33 13.77
CA ALA A 146 -5.47 -5.22 13.79
C ALA A 146 -4.21 -4.47 14.13
N PHE A 147 -3.24 -5.18 14.71
CA PHE A 147 -1.90 -4.66 14.98
C PHE A 147 -0.92 -5.29 14.01
N LEU A 148 -0.12 -4.46 13.36
CA LEU A 148 1.05 -4.92 12.63
C LEU A 148 2.29 -4.72 13.48
N SER A 149 3.13 -5.74 13.53
CA SER A 149 4.37 -5.71 14.28
C SER A 149 5.51 -6.32 13.48
N SER A 150 6.66 -5.64 13.47
CA SER A 150 7.87 -6.13 12.84
C SER A 150 9.09 -5.60 13.60
N GLY A 151 9.70 -6.44 14.42
CA GLY A 151 10.73 -6.00 15.36
C GLY A 151 10.15 -4.98 16.34
N ASP A 152 10.72 -3.77 16.36
CA ASP A 152 10.27 -2.65 17.22
C ASP A 152 9.22 -1.76 16.53
N VAL A 153 8.83 -2.08 15.32
CA VAL A 153 7.79 -1.37 14.60
C VAL A 153 6.43 -1.89 15.02
N PHE A 154 5.59 -1.01 15.54
CA PHE A 154 4.21 -1.28 15.94
C PHE A 154 3.27 -0.30 15.26
N MET A 155 2.18 -0.80 14.68
CA MET A 155 1.19 0.03 14.03
C MET A 155 -0.20 -0.55 14.19
N ASP A 156 -1.15 0.31 14.59
CA ASP A 156 -2.57 0.00 14.56
C ASP A 156 -3.13 0.25 13.15
N MET A 157 -4.01 -0.60 12.71
CA MET A 157 -4.75 -0.40 11.47
C MET A 157 -6.17 -0.96 11.57
N VAL A 158 -7.03 -0.45 10.70
CA VAL A 158 -8.37 -0.97 10.49
C VAL A 158 -8.36 -1.80 9.22
N LEU A 159 -8.84 -3.03 9.30
CA LEU A 159 -8.99 -3.94 8.16
C LEU A 159 -10.47 -3.99 7.75
N GLU A 160 -10.73 -3.78 6.47
CA GLU A 160 -12.08 -3.85 5.90
C GLU A 160 -12.13 -4.96 4.85
N PRO A 161 -13.17 -5.82 4.86
CA PRO A 161 -13.33 -6.87 3.87
C PRO A 161 -13.30 -6.34 2.45
N GLY A 162 -12.60 -7.04 1.53
CA GLY A 162 -12.51 -6.68 0.12
C GLY A 162 -11.50 -5.57 -0.20
N GLU A 163 -10.93 -4.90 0.80
CA GLU A 163 -10.04 -3.77 0.57
C GLU A 163 -8.57 -4.16 0.37
N THR A 164 -7.86 -3.27 -0.29
CA THR A 164 -6.39 -3.39 -0.48
C THR A 164 -5.71 -2.16 0.06
N TYR A 165 -4.84 -2.35 1.05
CA TYR A 165 -4.06 -1.30 1.70
C TYR A 165 -2.63 -1.32 1.22
N PHE A 166 -2.04 -0.13 1.12
CA PHE A 166 -0.61 0.04 0.97
C PHE A 166 -0.03 0.79 2.16
N LEU A 167 1.01 0.21 2.76
CA LEU A 167 1.73 0.76 3.89
C LEU A 167 3.16 1.10 3.49
N LEU A 168 3.54 2.36 3.63
CA LEU A 168 4.93 2.79 3.55
C LEU A 168 5.41 3.09 4.96
N LEU A 169 6.29 2.24 5.48
CA LEU A 169 6.85 2.39 6.82
C LEU A 169 8.20 3.11 6.71
N ASP A 170 8.20 4.37 7.09
CA ASP A 170 9.34 5.24 7.12
C ASP A 170 9.48 5.82 8.54
N MET A 171 10.62 5.59 9.17
CA MET A 171 10.89 6.03 10.54
C MET A 171 11.78 7.27 10.60
N ASP A 172 11.93 7.98 9.48
CA ASP A 172 12.63 9.26 9.46
C ASP A 172 11.73 10.38 10.02
N THR A 173 11.84 10.58 11.30
CA THR A 173 11.38 11.78 12.01
C THR A 173 12.53 12.38 12.77
#